data_aa259bb12ef2f4680e8eb8e557b162ad
#
_entry.id   aa259bb12ef2f4680e8eb8e557b162ad
#
_cell.length_a   1.000
_cell.length_b   1.000
_cell.length_c   1.000
_cell.angle_alpha   90.00
_cell.angle_beta   90.00
_cell.angle_gamma   90.00
#
_symmetry.space_group_name_H-M   'P 1'
#
loop_
_entity.id
_entity.type
_entity.pdbx_description
1 polymer ?
#
loop_
_entity_poly.entity_id
_entity_poly.type
_entity_poly.pdbx_seq_one_letter_code
_entity_poly.pdbx_strand_id
1 'polypeptide(L)'
;MFRGMNTRQIVMDCVCIALCVLTLAAVLILWKRLPDRIVTNFDFSGEHGSYGAKSRIFVLIGIMFLLTGMFSALLRIPAVYRHINMPWTIPWGREPQIVCLTKDFLCVTNLCITVDNVYLTYACIRGKLIVWLMWLPYIVMFAATVWYLVRARKICKG
;
A
#
# COMPACT_ATOMS: atom_id res chain seq x y z
N MET A 1 -22.87 -15.05 -5.29
CA MET A 1 -21.66 -15.75 -4.79
C MET A 1 -20.44 -14.88 -5.08
N PHE A 2 -19.82 -14.33 -4.04
CA PHE A 2 -18.65 -13.45 -4.23
C PHE A 2 -17.47 -14.29 -4.73
N ARG A 3 -16.98 -13.98 -5.92
CA ARG A 3 -15.83 -14.68 -6.52
C ARG A 3 -14.57 -14.44 -5.66
N GLY A 4 -13.75 -15.45 -5.51
CA GLY A 4 -12.41 -15.33 -4.89
C GLY A 4 -11.55 -14.25 -5.57
N MET A 5 -10.32 -14.13 -5.14
CA MET A 5 -9.35 -13.24 -5.78
C MET A 5 -8.97 -13.76 -7.17
N ASN A 6 -8.78 -12.85 -8.12
CA ASN A 6 -8.22 -13.18 -9.44
C ASN A 6 -6.71 -13.42 -9.33
N THR A 7 -6.13 -14.13 -10.29
CA THR A 7 -4.68 -14.41 -10.33
C THR A 7 -3.84 -13.12 -10.20
N ARG A 8 -4.22 -12.04 -10.87
CA ARG A 8 -3.54 -10.73 -10.75
C ARG A 8 -3.57 -10.20 -9.33
N GLN A 9 -4.72 -10.25 -8.65
CA GLN A 9 -4.88 -9.78 -7.27
C GLN A 9 -4.03 -10.61 -6.31
N ILE A 10 -3.98 -11.93 -6.51
CA ILE A 10 -3.13 -12.82 -5.72
C ILE A 10 -1.66 -12.49 -5.92
N VAL A 11 -1.22 -12.31 -7.16
CA VAL A 11 0.18 -11.96 -7.47
C VAL A 11 0.56 -10.62 -6.84
N MET A 12 -0.28 -9.58 -6.97
CA MET A 12 -0.01 -8.26 -6.35
C MET A 12 0.07 -8.35 -4.83
N ASP A 13 -0.82 -9.09 -4.20
CA ASP A 13 -0.82 -9.31 -2.75
C ASP A 13 0.44 -10.06 -2.30
N CYS A 14 0.83 -11.11 -3.02
CA CYS A 14 2.08 -11.84 -2.76
C CYS A 14 3.32 -10.94 -2.93
N VAL A 15 3.33 -10.05 -3.93
CA VAL A 15 4.42 -9.08 -4.13
C VAL A 15 4.52 -8.13 -2.92
N CYS A 16 3.39 -7.61 -2.42
CA CYS A 16 3.39 -6.75 -1.23
C CYS A 16 3.96 -7.48 -0.02
N ILE A 17 3.51 -8.72 0.24
CA ILE A 17 4.01 -9.53 1.35
C ILE A 17 5.51 -9.81 1.18
N ALA A 18 5.95 -10.17 -0.02
CA ALA A 18 7.36 -10.41 -0.32
C ALA A 18 8.22 -9.17 -0.07
N LEU A 19 7.75 -7.97 -0.48
CA LEU A 19 8.45 -6.71 -0.22
C LEU A 19 8.59 -6.44 1.28
N CYS A 20 7.54 -6.69 2.08
CA CYS A 20 7.61 -6.56 3.53
C CYS A 20 8.68 -7.49 4.13
N VAL A 21 8.67 -8.78 3.75
CA VAL A 21 9.62 -9.77 4.25
C VAL A 21 11.05 -9.44 3.82
N LEU A 22 11.25 -9.07 2.55
CA LEU A 22 12.56 -8.69 2.01
C LEU A 22 13.11 -7.44 2.70
N THR A 23 12.26 -6.44 2.98
CA THR A 23 12.67 -5.24 3.71
C THR A 23 13.11 -5.56 5.12
N LEU A 24 12.34 -6.38 5.85
CA LEU A 24 12.73 -6.84 7.18
C LEU A 24 14.05 -7.62 7.14
N ALA A 25 14.17 -8.58 6.22
CA ALA A 25 15.39 -9.37 6.07
C ALA A 25 16.61 -8.50 5.75
N ALA A 26 16.46 -7.53 4.83
CA ALA A 26 17.53 -6.60 4.49
C ALA A 26 17.99 -5.76 5.70
N VAL A 27 17.04 -5.25 6.50
CA VAL A 27 17.36 -4.49 7.71
C VAL A 27 18.07 -5.37 8.74
N LEU A 28 17.63 -6.62 8.94
CA LEU A 28 18.26 -7.56 9.87
C LEU A 28 19.68 -7.94 9.43
N ILE A 29 19.89 -8.23 8.14
CA ILE A 29 21.22 -8.56 7.59
C ILE A 29 22.16 -7.38 7.72
N LEU A 30 21.68 -6.18 7.44
CA LEU A 30 22.49 -4.97 7.50
C LEU A 30 22.58 -4.37 8.90
N TRP A 31 21.93 -4.93 9.92
CA TRP A 31 21.78 -4.36 11.26
C TRP A 31 23.07 -3.88 11.90
N LYS A 32 24.14 -4.67 11.76
CA LYS A 32 25.47 -4.33 12.29
C LYS A 32 26.17 -3.19 11.52
N ARG A 33 25.75 -2.95 10.29
CA ARG A 33 26.33 -1.90 9.41
C ARG A 33 25.53 -0.61 9.45
N LEU A 34 24.34 -0.63 10.06
CA LEU A 34 23.50 0.55 10.20
C LEU A 34 24.10 1.51 11.22
N PRO A 35 24.05 2.84 10.96
CA PRO A 35 24.44 3.83 11.94
C PRO A 35 23.57 3.73 13.19
N ASP A 36 24.10 4.05 14.37
CA ASP A 36 23.36 3.98 15.63
C ASP A 36 22.24 5.00 15.71
N ARG A 37 22.34 6.07 14.94
CA ARG A 37 21.27 7.05 14.75
C ARG A 37 20.85 7.11 13.30
N ILE A 38 19.55 7.00 13.06
CA ILE A 38 18.92 7.13 11.75
C ILE A 38 18.06 8.39 11.72
N VAL A 39 17.80 8.90 10.53
CA VAL A 39 16.84 9.99 10.35
C VAL A 39 15.44 9.46 10.62
N THR A 40 14.71 10.13 11.51
CA THR A 40 13.35 9.75 11.90
C THR A 40 12.28 10.74 11.44
N ASN A 41 12.71 11.91 11.00
CA ASN A 41 11.85 12.93 10.45
C ASN A 41 12.57 13.67 9.33
N PHE A 42 11.85 13.94 8.24
CA PHE A 42 12.32 14.73 7.11
C PHE A 42 11.49 16.01 7.03
N ASP A 43 12.11 17.10 6.62
CA ASP A 43 11.40 18.33 6.29
C ASP A 43 10.79 18.28 4.87
N PHE A 44 10.12 19.34 4.47
CA PHE A 44 9.50 19.43 3.15
C PHE A 44 10.51 19.47 1.98
N SER A 45 11.78 19.80 2.25
CA SER A 45 12.85 19.77 1.26
C SER A 45 13.45 18.36 1.10
N GLY A 46 13.11 17.42 1.99
CA GLY A 46 13.67 16.07 2.02
C GLY A 46 14.98 15.99 2.78
N GLU A 47 15.38 17.07 3.46
CA GLU A 47 16.52 17.07 4.36
C GLU A 47 16.15 16.51 5.74
N HIS A 48 17.17 16.12 6.50
CA HIS A 48 16.97 15.52 7.82
C HIS A 48 16.56 16.54 8.86
N GLY A 49 15.37 16.38 9.43
CA GLY A 49 14.87 17.22 10.51
C GLY A 49 15.30 16.74 11.90
N SER A 50 15.31 15.43 12.14
CA SER A 50 15.69 14.86 13.44
C SER A 50 16.25 13.44 13.33
N TYR A 51 17.16 13.11 14.25
CA TYR A 51 17.76 11.78 14.37
C TYR A 51 17.17 11.04 15.56
N GLY A 52 16.99 9.73 15.42
CA GLY A 52 16.55 8.84 16.48
C GLY A 52 17.38 7.56 16.54
N ALA A 53 17.12 6.73 17.55
CA ALA A 53 17.75 5.42 17.67
C ALA A 53 17.42 4.53 16.47
N LYS A 54 18.38 3.75 15.97
CA LYS A 54 18.17 2.83 14.83
C LYS A 54 17.04 1.83 15.05
N SER A 55 16.71 1.50 16.31
CA SER A 55 15.58 0.61 16.62
C SER A 55 14.21 1.14 16.16
N ARG A 56 14.06 2.45 15.94
CA ARG A 56 12.82 3.04 15.43
C ARG A 56 12.46 2.56 14.03
N ILE A 57 13.42 2.02 13.27
CA ILE A 57 13.15 1.43 11.96
C ILE A 57 12.18 0.24 12.06
N PHE A 58 12.19 -0.51 13.18
CA PHE A 58 11.25 -1.60 13.40
C PHE A 58 9.81 -1.12 13.58
N VAL A 59 9.59 0.09 14.08
CA VAL A 59 8.26 0.70 14.17
C VAL A 59 7.72 0.93 12.75
N LEU A 60 8.54 1.47 11.85
CA LEU A 60 8.17 1.70 10.46
C LEU A 60 7.86 0.38 9.73
N ILE A 61 8.71 -0.63 9.91
CA ILE A 61 8.49 -1.98 9.37
C ILE A 61 7.21 -2.60 9.96
N GLY A 62 6.98 -2.44 11.27
CA GLY A 62 5.76 -2.91 11.93
C GLY A 62 4.49 -2.28 11.34
N ILE A 63 4.51 -0.97 11.09
CA ILE A 63 3.40 -0.26 10.41
C ILE A 63 3.20 -0.81 8.99
N MET A 64 4.28 -1.06 8.25
CA MET A 64 4.21 -1.64 6.91
C MET A 64 3.54 -3.02 6.92
N PHE A 65 3.93 -3.92 7.85
CA PHE A 65 3.30 -5.24 8.00
C PHE A 65 1.84 -5.14 8.41
N LEU A 66 1.51 -4.21 9.32
CA LEU A 66 0.14 -3.97 9.78
C LEU A 66 -0.75 -3.53 8.62
N LEU A 67 -0.33 -2.53 7.86
CA LEU A 67 -1.10 -2.01 6.72
C LEU A 67 -1.24 -3.07 5.62
N THR A 68 -0.14 -3.70 5.21
CA THR A 68 -0.19 -4.77 4.19
C THR A 68 -1.07 -5.93 4.64
N GLY A 69 -0.96 -6.36 5.89
CA GLY A 69 -1.80 -7.41 6.48
C GLY A 69 -3.29 -7.03 6.52
N MET A 70 -3.60 -5.78 6.86
CA MET A 70 -4.96 -5.25 6.84
C MET A 70 -5.56 -5.29 5.43
N PHE A 71 -4.84 -4.78 4.43
CA PHE A 71 -5.30 -4.83 3.04
C PHE A 71 -5.45 -6.27 2.54
N SER A 72 -4.51 -7.15 2.86
CA SER A 72 -4.57 -8.57 2.52
C SER A 72 -5.78 -9.26 3.16
N ALA A 73 -6.12 -8.91 4.39
CA ALA A 73 -7.32 -9.40 5.06
C ALA A 73 -8.61 -8.89 4.38
N LEU A 74 -8.67 -7.57 4.08
CA LEU A 74 -9.80 -6.98 3.38
C LEU A 74 -10.08 -7.66 2.03
N LEU A 75 -9.03 -8.02 1.28
CA LEU A 75 -9.18 -8.71 0.00
C LEU A 75 -9.82 -10.11 0.13
N ARG A 76 -9.67 -10.77 1.29
CA ARG A 76 -10.12 -12.14 1.55
C ARG A 76 -11.48 -12.24 2.24
N ILE A 77 -11.92 -11.19 2.97
CA ILE A 77 -13.16 -11.21 3.76
C ILE A 77 -14.36 -10.86 2.88
N PRO A 78 -15.25 -11.82 2.53
CA PRO A 78 -16.41 -11.55 1.67
C PRO A 78 -17.43 -10.60 2.31
N ALA A 79 -17.49 -10.56 3.64
CA ALA A 79 -18.43 -9.72 4.39
C ALA A 79 -18.22 -8.23 4.13
N VAL A 80 -16.96 -7.80 3.88
CA VAL A 80 -16.62 -6.40 3.55
C VAL A 80 -17.32 -5.93 2.28
N TYR A 81 -17.58 -6.84 1.34
CA TYR A 81 -18.17 -6.51 0.03
C TYR A 81 -19.70 -6.65 -0.02
N ARG A 82 -20.35 -7.05 1.07
CA ARG A 82 -21.81 -7.16 1.13
C ARG A 82 -22.51 -5.80 1.13
N HIS A 83 -21.86 -4.80 1.68
CA HIS A 83 -22.40 -3.46 1.86
C HIS A 83 -21.43 -2.40 1.31
N ILE A 84 -21.07 -2.54 0.01
CA ILE A 84 -20.24 -1.51 -0.65
C ILE A 84 -21.07 -0.24 -0.75
N ASN A 85 -20.66 0.78 0.00
CA ASN A 85 -21.30 2.09 -0.07
C ASN A 85 -20.80 2.83 -1.33
N MET A 86 -21.67 2.92 -2.33
CA MET A 86 -21.41 3.61 -3.59
C MET A 86 -22.33 4.82 -3.71
N PRO A 87 -21.87 5.93 -4.31
CA PRO A 87 -22.72 7.10 -4.57
C PRO A 87 -23.76 6.84 -5.67
N TRP A 88 -23.75 5.67 -6.29
CA TRP A 88 -24.68 5.23 -7.34
C TRP A 88 -25.32 3.90 -6.97
N THR A 89 -26.59 3.71 -7.40
CA THR A 89 -27.25 2.42 -7.28
C THR A 89 -26.60 1.39 -8.19
N ILE A 90 -26.23 0.24 -7.62
CA ILE A 90 -25.64 -0.86 -8.39
C ILE A 90 -26.79 -1.64 -9.05
N PRO A 91 -26.84 -1.77 -10.40
CA PRO A 91 -27.86 -2.55 -11.07
C PRO A 91 -27.78 -4.02 -10.68
N TRP A 92 -28.92 -4.67 -10.60
CA TRP A 92 -29.00 -6.07 -10.21
C TRP A 92 -28.15 -6.96 -11.13
N GLY A 93 -27.35 -7.85 -10.54
CA GLY A 93 -26.45 -8.75 -11.27
C GLY A 93 -25.08 -8.16 -11.62
N ARG A 94 -24.81 -6.86 -11.35
CA ARG A 94 -23.49 -6.21 -11.59
C ARG A 94 -22.60 -6.12 -10.36
N GLU A 95 -23.11 -6.54 -9.19
CA GLU A 95 -22.35 -6.54 -7.92
C GLU A 95 -21.00 -7.27 -8.05
N PRO A 96 -20.87 -8.42 -8.74
CA PRO A 96 -19.58 -9.11 -8.85
C PRO A 96 -18.53 -8.30 -9.62
N GLN A 97 -18.96 -7.46 -10.57
CA GLN A 97 -18.07 -6.60 -11.34
C GLN A 97 -17.52 -5.45 -10.47
N ILE A 98 -18.40 -4.85 -9.66
CA ILE A 98 -18.00 -3.80 -8.70
C ILE A 98 -17.06 -4.38 -7.64
N VAL A 99 -17.36 -5.56 -7.09
CA VAL A 99 -16.49 -6.24 -6.12
C VAL A 99 -15.11 -6.51 -6.71
N CYS A 100 -15.04 -7.02 -7.95
CA CYS A 100 -13.78 -7.27 -8.63
C CYS A 100 -12.98 -5.97 -8.81
N LEU A 101 -13.64 -4.91 -9.27
CA LEU A 101 -13.03 -3.59 -9.45
C LEU A 101 -12.52 -2.99 -8.13
N THR A 102 -13.29 -3.15 -7.04
CA THR A 102 -12.90 -2.70 -5.71
C THR A 102 -11.66 -3.45 -5.22
N LYS A 103 -11.60 -4.77 -5.45
CA LYS A 103 -10.41 -5.57 -5.11
C LYS A 103 -9.18 -5.14 -5.90
N ASP A 104 -9.33 -4.86 -7.21
CA ASP A 104 -8.23 -4.35 -8.02
C ASP A 104 -7.71 -3.01 -7.48
N PHE A 105 -8.61 -2.11 -7.12
CA PHE A 105 -8.26 -0.82 -6.50
C PHE A 105 -7.52 -1.01 -5.15
N LEU A 106 -8.01 -1.89 -4.28
CA LEU A 106 -7.36 -2.20 -3.00
C LEU A 106 -5.96 -2.81 -3.19
N CYS A 107 -5.77 -3.67 -4.20
CA CYS A 107 -4.45 -4.22 -4.52
C CYS A 107 -3.47 -3.13 -4.96
N VAL A 108 -3.88 -2.21 -5.84
CA VAL A 108 -3.04 -1.09 -6.28
C VAL A 108 -2.70 -0.18 -5.10
N THR A 109 -3.67 0.14 -4.26
CA THR A 109 -3.46 0.96 -3.06
C THR A 109 -2.47 0.29 -2.10
N ASN A 110 -2.64 -1.01 -1.82
CA ASN A 110 -1.71 -1.76 -0.98
C ASN A 110 -0.29 -1.74 -1.54
N LEU A 111 -0.14 -1.94 -2.85
CA LEU A 111 1.16 -1.92 -3.51
C LEU A 111 1.83 -0.54 -3.39
N CYS A 112 1.09 0.54 -3.65
CA CYS A 112 1.60 1.91 -3.53
C CYS A 112 2.07 2.19 -2.10
N ILE A 113 1.27 1.87 -1.08
CA ILE A 113 1.61 2.05 0.34
C ILE A 113 2.84 1.20 0.72
N THR A 114 2.91 -0.04 0.25
CA THR A 114 4.05 -0.92 0.54
C THR A 114 5.33 -0.38 -0.06
N VAL A 115 5.31 0.05 -1.34
CA VAL A 115 6.47 0.63 -2.02
C VAL A 115 6.92 1.91 -1.34
N ASP A 116 5.99 2.78 -0.94
CA ASP A 116 6.29 4.01 -0.21
C ASP A 116 7.00 3.72 1.13
N ASN A 117 6.50 2.75 1.90
CA ASN A 117 7.12 2.35 3.16
C ASN A 117 8.51 1.72 2.97
N VAL A 118 8.73 0.92 1.92
CA VAL A 118 10.06 0.40 1.56
C VAL A 118 11.01 1.54 1.27
N TYR A 119 10.56 2.50 0.45
CA TYR A 119 11.36 3.68 0.11
C TYR A 119 11.65 4.54 1.34
N LEU A 120 10.66 4.79 2.19
CA LEU A 120 10.85 5.55 3.43
C LEU A 120 11.85 4.87 4.37
N THR A 121 11.77 3.54 4.50
CA THR A 121 12.76 2.75 5.26
C THR A 121 14.17 2.95 4.72
N TYR A 122 14.34 2.91 3.41
CA TYR A 122 15.62 3.17 2.75
C TYR A 122 16.10 4.62 2.99
N ALA A 123 15.21 5.60 2.85
CA ALA A 123 15.53 7.01 3.07
C ALA A 123 15.98 7.29 4.51
N CYS A 124 15.31 6.68 5.51
CA CYS A 124 15.72 6.78 6.92
C CYS A 124 17.14 6.25 7.17
N ILE A 125 17.51 5.17 6.49
CA ILE A 125 18.87 4.58 6.60
C ILE A 125 19.90 5.47 5.91
N ARG A 126 19.58 5.99 4.71
CA ARG A 126 20.49 6.83 3.92
C ARG A 126 20.59 8.27 4.42
N GLY A 127 19.64 8.70 5.26
CA GLY A 127 19.59 10.06 5.78
C GLY A 127 19.18 11.12 4.75
N LYS A 128 18.64 10.70 3.60
CA LYS A 128 18.21 11.62 2.54
C LYS A 128 16.94 11.11 1.88
N LEU A 129 15.92 11.95 1.80
CA LEU A 129 14.68 11.68 1.12
C LEU A 129 14.63 12.42 -0.22
N ILE A 130 14.41 11.69 -1.30
CA ILE A 130 14.14 12.29 -2.61
C ILE A 130 12.63 12.51 -2.70
N VAL A 131 12.20 13.74 -2.49
CA VAL A 131 10.79 14.12 -2.36
C VAL A 131 9.95 13.67 -3.57
N TRP A 132 10.47 13.83 -4.79
CA TRP A 132 9.77 13.41 -6.01
C TRP A 132 9.47 11.92 -6.06
N LEU A 133 10.38 11.08 -5.56
CA LEU A 133 10.22 9.64 -5.55
C LEU A 133 9.12 9.22 -4.55
N MET A 134 8.98 9.95 -3.44
CA MET A 134 7.91 9.76 -2.48
C MET A 134 6.53 10.12 -3.06
N TRP A 135 6.45 11.16 -3.90
CA TRP A 135 5.18 11.56 -4.51
C TRP A 135 4.66 10.58 -5.56
N LEU A 136 5.52 9.77 -6.16
CA LEU A 136 5.15 8.87 -7.26
C LEU A 136 4.07 7.84 -6.89
N PRO A 137 4.16 7.09 -5.77
CA PRO A 137 3.08 6.20 -5.33
C PRO A 137 1.76 6.93 -5.09
N TYR A 138 1.78 8.15 -4.55
CA TYR A 138 0.56 8.95 -4.32
C TYR A 138 -0.09 9.39 -5.63
N ILE A 139 0.68 9.78 -6.64
CA ILE A 139 0.17 10.11 -7.98
C ILE A 139 -0.50 8.88 -8.60
N VAL A 140 0.14 7.71 -8.51
CA VAL A 140 -0.42 6.44 -8.99
C VAL A 140 -1.72 6.11 -8.26
N MET A 141 -1.75 6.27 -6.94
CA MET A 141 -2.94 6.01 -6.12
C MET A 141 -4.09 6.97 -6.47
N PHE A 142 -3.78 8.25 -6.70
CA PHE A 142 -4.78 9.23 -7.15
C PHE A 142 -5.34 8.86 -8.52
N ALA A 143 -4.48 8.53 -9.49
CA ALA A 143 -4.89 8.08 -10.82
C ALA A 143 -5.75 6.80 -10.75
N ALA A 144 -5.37 5.85 -9.90
CA ALA A 144 -6.15 4.64 -9.66
C ALA A 144 -7.53 4.94 -9.05
N THR A 145 -7.61 5.93 -8.14
CA THR A 145 -8.89 6.38 -7.56
C THR A 145 -9.82 6.97 -8.63
N VAL A 146 -9.29 7.86 -9.47
CA VAL A 146 -10.06 8.45 -10.57
C VAL A 146 -10.53 7.36 -11.55
N TRP A 147 -9.62 6.45 -11.93
CA TRP A 147 -9.95 5.33 -12.81
C TRP A 147 -11.03 4.42 -12.19
N TYR A 148 -10.92 4.11 -10.91
CA TYR A 148 -11.91 3.33 -10.16
C TYR A 148 -13.30 3.99 -10.21
N LEU A 149 -13.38 5.29 -9.90
CA LEU A 149 -14.65 6.03 -9.89
C LEU A 149 -15.29 6.09 -11.29
N VAL A 150 -14.50 6.38 -12.33
CA VAL A 150 -14.99 6.42 -13.72
C VAL A 150 -15.49 5.05 -14.16
N ARG A 151 -14.75 3.99 -13.83
CA ARG A 151 -15.11 2.61 -14.20
C ARG A 151 -16.36 2.14 -13.45
N ALA A 152 -16.43 2.41 -12.13
CA ALA A 152 -17.59 2.10 -11.31
C ALA A 152 -18.85 2.81 -11.83
N ARG A 153 -18.74 4.11 -12.14
CA ARG A 153 -19.86 4.87 -12.74
C ARG A 153 -20.35 4.26 -14.06
N LYS A 154 -19.42 3.81 -14.93
CA LYS A 154 -19.80 3.14 -16.19
C LYS A 154 -20.54 1.83 -15.95
N ILE A 155 -20.13 1.04 -14.95
CA ILE A 155 -20.80 -0.21 -14.58
C ILE A 155 -22.21 0.08 -14.02
N CYS A 156 -22.38 1.14 -13.26
CA CYS A 156 -23.67 1.50 -12.67
C CYS A 156 -24.64 2.13 -13.66
N LYS A 157 -24.18 2.83 -14.72
CA LYS A 157 -25.04 3.54 -15.68
C LYS A 157 -25.41 2.75 -16.93
N GLY A 158 -24.62 1.77 -17.32
CA GLY A 158 -24.79 0.96 -18.52
C GLY A 158 -25.27 -0.43 -18.21
#